data_37b1da16504d075ecdf2695e5d61e145
#
_entry.id   37b1da16504d075ecdf2695e5d61e145
#
_cell.length_a   1.000
_cell.length_b   1.000
_cell.length_c   1.000
_cell.angle_alpha   90.00
_cell.angle_beta   90.00
_cell.angle_gamma   90.00
#
_symmetry.space_group_name_H-M   'P 1'
#
loop_
_entity.id
_entity.type
_entity.pdbx_description
1 polymer ?
#
loop_
_entity_poly.entity_id
_entity_poly.type
_entity_poly.pdbx_seq_one_letter_code
_entity_poly.pdbx_strand_id
1 'polypeptide(L)'
;MDSYFGDTTLECPGNRIAPMNRYQSYRNLPALAGICSVDQAMKRGLSVEECVRRLKRYHYAFKRLHQIFTARITAEPIYELKMAFSLHAHLCAEHAAALRRRVGEMREPPLGLDTVPDPALEIFFDEILAAPATEDLVLGLYEKALPALRAALEHHLADTNPLADHPSIRVCRFALLEIQDMLEFGARTVAGLVDDTARKRIQNWTSLLDDCLAAAGTLDGTERPSGRSISRQHSAQPFHYDGKPKRDERFPDPYNMGVNAEVFLYDEKFPPQPKTLMMFYKRLREIDVPEMMASIISETPNKPWDYYRDMTRQLWDEARHAMMGEVGFFNLGIDWPRHVMVNFTWSLALNTQLKPIERHAVLYFIEQGLMPKNGKRFEWEVALASANPLSSLFQDYDWADEVLHARIGRDWYLKEFEDPRTAVQYGDQCWSRVLMDWGRWRRDGLTQHRNWWPDAYREACRHWGVTPDPEVLSYSTTYEQVRADLKTISASG
;
A
#
# COMPACT_ATOMS: atom_id res chain seq x y z
N MET A 1 44.17 -53.72 1.61
CA MET A 1 44.23 -53.48 0.17
C MET A 1 44.00 -51.97 0.03
N ASP A 2 44.90 -51.26 0.31
CA ASP A 2 46.01 -50.46 -0.13
C ASP A 2 45.80 -49.73 -1.43
N SER A 3 45.76 -48.40 -1.24
CA SER A 3 46.40 -47.33 -2.00
C SER A 3 46.32 -47.34 -3.52
N TYR A 4 45.79 -46.25 -4.05
CA TYR A 4 46.38 -45.42 -5.13
C TYR A 4 45.52 -44.19 -5.39
N PHE A 5 45.82 -43.04 -4.82
CA PHE A 5 45.57 -41.73 -5.39
C PHE A 5 46.88 -41.00 -5.40
N GLY A 6 47.50 -41.05 -6.58
CA GLY A 6 48.68 -40.23 -6.89
C GLY A 6 48.27 -38.80 -7.14
N ASP A 7 48.97 -37.95 -6.42
CA ASP A 7 48.94 -36.48 -6.58
C ASP A 7 49.64 -36.14 -7.89
N THR A 8 48.88 -35.75 -8.92
CA THR A 8 49.44 -35.16 -10.14
C THR A 8 49.00 -33.71 -10.24
N THR A 9 49.81 -32.82 -9.69
CA THR A 9 49.82 -31.41 -10.04
C THR A 9 50.11 -31.25 -11.52
N LEU A 10 49.09 -31.12 -12.33
CA LEU A 10 49.21 -30.66 -13.73
C LEU A 10 49.48 -29.15 -13.72
N GLU A 11 50.78 -28.78 -13.80
CA GLU A 11 51.18 -27.44 -14.21
C GLU A 11 50.65 -27.20 -15.65
N CYS A 12 49.65 -26.36 -15.79
CA CYS A 12 49.24 -25.88 -17.10
C CYS A 12 50.32 -24.96 -17.66
N PRO A 13 50.87 -25.23 -18.87
CA PRO A 13 51.83 -24.35 -19.51
C PRO A 13 51.19 -22.98 -19.73
N GLY A 14 51.88 -21.93 -19.35
CA GLY A 14 51.44 -20.54 -19.52
C GLY A 14 51.06 -20.23 -20.95
N ASN A 15 49.78 -20.22 -21.21
CA ASN A 15 49.18 -19.77 -22.46
C ASN A 15 49.32 -18.26 -22.51
N ARG A 16 50.28 -17.74 -23.24
CA ARG A 16 50.27 -16.35 -23.72
C ARG A 16 49.02 -16.22 -24.58
N ILE A 17 47.93 -15.69 -24.01
CA ILE A 17 46.74 -15.34 -24.75
C ILE A 17 47.15 -14.30 -25.78
N ALA A 18 47.14 -14.69 -27.07
CA ALA A 18 47.28 -13.75 -28.18
C ALA A 18 46.24 -12.62 -28.00
N PRO A 19 46.54 -11.36 -28.37
CA PRO A 19 45.54 -10.31 -28.26
C PRO A 19 44.26 -10.74 -28.97
N MET A 20 43.20 -11.00 -28.21
CA MET A 20 41.90 -11.38 -28.78
C MET A 20 41.50 -10.30 -29.75
N ASN A 21 41.24 -10.70 -31.03
CA ASN A 21 40.61 -9.81 -31.97
C ASN A 21 39.38 -9.20 -31.30
N ARG A 22 39.31 -7.86 -31.23
CA ARG A 22 38.16 -7.16 -30.69
C ARG A 22 36.92 -7.68 -31.41
N TYR A 23 35.94 -8.19 -30.64
CA TYR A 23 34.67 -8.64 -31.22
C TYR A 23 34.07 -7.51 -32.04
N GLN A 24 33.80 -7.79 -33.28
CA GLN A 24 33.15 -6.85 -34.21
C GLN A 24 31.81 -7.45 -34.65
N SER A 25 30.73 -6.76 -34.30
CA SER A 25 29.39 -7.18 -34.72
C SER A 25 29.17 -6.96 -36.24
N TYR A 26 28.29 -7.73 -36.85
CA TYR A 26 27.91 -7.56 -38.24
C TYR A 26 27.34 -6.15 -38.47
N ARG A 27 27.93 -5.43 -39.45
CA ARG A 27 27.56 -4.03 -39.79
C ARG A 27 27.49 -3.06 -38.60
N ASN A 28 28.30 -3.29 -37.57
CA ASN A 28 28.31 -2.50 -36.33
C ASN A 28 26.95 -2.45 -35.61
N LEU A 29 26.09 -3.43 -35.77
CA LEU A 29 24.85 -3.55 -35.02
C LEU A 29 25.17 -3.79 -33.52
N PRO A 30 24.28 -3.36 -32.58
CA PRO A 30 24.47 -3.65 -31.17
C PRO A 30 24.65 -5.16 -30.92
N ALA A 31 25.79 -5.54 -30.34
CA ALA A 31 26.03 -6.92 -29.95
C ALA A 31 25.13 -7.33 -28.78
N LEU A 32 24.93 -8.62 -28.59
CA LEU A 32 24.23 -9.20 -27.44
C LEU A 32 22.87 -8.51 -27.16
N ALA A 33 22.11 -8.23 -28.23
CA ALA A 33 20.83 -7.50 -28.15
C ALA A 33 20.91 -6.12 -27.43
N GLY A 34 22.12 -5.54 -27.35
CA GLY A 34 22.33 -4.27 -26.61
C GLY A 34 22.29 -4.39 -25.09
N ILE A 35 22.26 -5.58 -24.54
CA ILE A 35 22.17 -5.83 -23.09
C ILE A 35 23.47 -5.39 -22.41
N CYS A 36 24.64 -5.73 -22.99
CA CYS A 36 25.96 -5.41 -22.46
C CYS A 36 27.02 -5.54 -23.56
N SER A 37 28.24 -5.10 -23.27
CA SER A 37 29.39 -5.39 -24.14
C SER A 37 29.81 -6.86 -24.01
N VAL A 38 30.53 -7.36 -25.03
CA VAL A 38 31.10 -8.71 -24.97
C VAL A 38 32.11 -8.83 -23.83
N ASP A 39 32.91 -7.78 -23.57
CA ASP A 39 33.87 -7.75 -22.44
C ASP A 39 33.15 -7.87 -21.08
N GLN A 40 31.98 -7.25 -20.92
CA GLN A 40 31.16 -7.42 -19.74
C GLN A 40 30.59 -8.84 -19.62
N ALA A 41 30.11 -9.41 -20.73
CA ALA A 41 29.57 -10.76 -20.78
C ALA A 41 30.62 -11.85 -20.49
N MET A 42 31.89 -11.59 -20.76
CA MET A 42 33.01 -12.52 -20.45
C MET A 42 33.39 -12.54 -18.99
N LYS A 43 32.96 -11.59 -18.18
CA LYS A 43 33.22 -11.61 -16.74
C LYS A 43 32.41 -12.73 -16.07
N ARG A 44 33.03 -13.40 -15.09
CA ARG A 44 32.39 -14.56 -14.42
C ARG A 44 31.07 -14.19 -13.73
N GLY A 45 31.02 -13.06 -13.02
CA GLY A 45 29.86 -12.68 -12.21
C GLY A 45 29.59 -13.60 -11.02
N LEU A 46 28.36 -13.50 -10.47
CA LEU A 46 27.88 -14.32 -9.36
C LEU A 46 27.58 -15.76 -9.78
N SER A 47 27.80 -16.74 -8.89
CA SER A 47 27.25 -18.08 -9.07
C SER A 47 25.72 -18.04 -8.88
N VAL A 48 25.02 -19.05 -9.41
CA VAL A 48 23.57 -19.18 -9.19
C VAL A 48 23.22 -19.26 -7.70
N GLU A 49 24.03 -19.98 -6.93
CA GLU A 49 23.84 -20.11 -5.48
C GLU A 49 23.94 -18.76 -4.77
N GLU A 50 24.97 -17.98 -5.06
CA GLU A 50 25.16 -16.66 -4.47
C GLU A 50 24.08 -15.68 -4.94
N CYS A 51 23.67 -15.73 -6.21
CA CYS A 51 22.57 -14.96 -6.72
C CYS A 51 21.27 -15.25 -5.96
N VAL A 52 20.92 -16.55 -5.80
CA VAL A 52 19.72 -16.98 -5.06
C VAL A 52 19.78 -16.52 -3.59
N ARG A 53 20.94 -16.64 -2.94
CA ARG A 53 21.15 -16.19 -1.56
C ARG A 53 20.84 -14.71 -1.40
N ARG A 54 21.32 -13.86 -2.31
CA ARG A 54 21.05 -12.41 -2.30
C ARG A 54 19.59 -12.11 -2.61
N LEU A 55 19.00 -12.74 -3.65
CA LEU A 55 17.59 -12.55 -4.00
C LEU A 55 16.64 -12.90 -2.86
N LYS A 56 16.95 -13.92 -2.04
CA LYS A 56 16.17 -14.26 -0.84
C LYS A 56 16.23 -13.15 0.21
N ARG A 57 17.38 -12.49 0.40
CA ARG A 57 17.50 -11.34 1.33
C ARG A 57 16.71 -10.14 0.83
N TYR A 58 16.72 -9.85 -0.48
CA TYR A 58 15.90 -8.79 -1.09
C TYR A 58 14.42 -9.07 -0.97
N HIS A 59 14.01 -10.32 -1.25
CA HIS A 59 12.63 -10.77 -1.03
C HIS A 59 12.20 -10.54 0.42
N TYR A 60 13.02 -10.93 1.39
CA TYR A 60 12.76 -10.72 2.80
C TYR A 60 12.61 -9.23 3.12
N ALA A 61 13.50 -8.38 2.63
CA ALA A 61 13.44 -6.94 2.85
C ALA A 61 12.13 -6.33 2.29
N PHE A 62 11.75 -6.64 1.06
CA PHE A 62 10.49 -6.16 0.48
C PHE A 62 9.27 -6.69 1.23
N LYS A 63 9.28 -7.96 1.65
CA LYS A 63 8.21 -8.55 2.47
C LYS A 63 8.06 -7.81 3.81
N ARG A 64 9.17 -7.48 4.47
CA ARG A 64 9.17 -6.72 5.73
C ARG A 64 8.73 -5.27 5.53
N LEU A 65 9.21 -4.59 4.49
CA LEU A 65 8.76 -3.24 4.13
C LEU A 65 7.26 -3.20 3.83
N HIS A 66 6.74 -4.16 3.05
CA HIS A 66 5.31 -4.31 2.84
C HIS A 66 4.55 -4.41 4.17
N GLN A 67 5.01 -5.27 5.09
CA GLN A 67 4.42 -5.43 6.41
C GLN A 67 4.43 -4.13 7.20
N ILE A 68 5.55 -3.40 7.22
CA ILE A 68 5.69 -2.14 7.95
C ILE A 68 4.76 -1.08 7.36
N PHE A 69 4.84 -0.83 6.05
CA PHE A 69 3.99 0.17 5.42
C PHE A 69 2.51 -0.12 5.66
N THR A 70 2.06 -1.37 5.44
CA THR A 70 0.67 -1.76 5.66
C THR A 70 0.24 -1.58 7.12
N ALA A 71 1.01 -2.10 8.07
CA ALA A 71 0.65 -2.05 9.49
C ALA A 71 0.62 -0.62 10.05
N ARG A 72 1.38 0.30 9.45
CA ARG A 72 1.48 1.67 9.92
C ARG A 72 0.41 2.60 9.34
N ILE A 73 -0.37 2.20 8.35
CA ILE A 73 -1.46 3.01 7.78
C ILE A 73 -2.49 3.41 8.85
N THR A 74 -2.88 2.49 9.73
CA THR A 74 -3.83 2.81 10.81
C THR A 74 -3.21 3.68 11.90
N ALA A 75 -1.96 3.41 12.28
CA ALA A 75 -1.27 4.08 13.37
C ALA A 75 -0.75 5.48 13.02
N GLU A 76 -0.52 5.76 11.73
CA GLU A 76 -0.04 7.06 11.25
C GLU A 76 -1.19 8.05 11.11
N PRO A 77 -1.16 9.23 11.79
CA PRO A 77 -2.24 10.20 11.69
C PRO A 77 -2.21 11.04 10.41
N ILE A 78 -1.04 11.30 9.83
CA ILE A 78 -0.87 12.24 8.71
C ILE A 78 -1.41 11.62 7.42
N TYR A 79 -2.38 12.29 6.79
CA TYR A 79 -3.06 11.84 5.59
C TYR A 79 -2.08 11.53 4.43
N GLU A 80 -1.15 12.42 4.14
CA GLU A 80 -0.18 12.25 3.04
C GLU A 80 0.72 11.03 3.27
N LEU A 81 1.05 10.71 4.52
CA LEU A 81 1.82 9.51 4.85
C LEU A 81 1.00 8.24 4.66
N LYS A 82 -0.29 8.25 5.01
CA LYS A 82 -1.18 7.10 4.74
C LYS A 82 -1.26 6.79 3.24
N MET A 83 -1.41 7.81 2.40
CA MET A 83 -1.46 7.66 0.95
C MET A 83 -0.14 7.11 0.40
N ALA A 84 0.99 7.65 0.85
CA ALA A 84 2.31 7.17 0.46
C ALA A 84 2.59 5.74 0.95
N PHE A 85 2.22 5.41 2.19
CA PHE A 85 2.40 4.05 2.72
C PHE A 85 1.55 3.04 1.96
N SER A 86 0.37 3.42 1.50
CA SER A 86 -0.49 2.59 0.63
C SER A 86 0.21 2.27 -0.69
N LEU A 87 0.80 3.28 -1.36
CA LEU A 87 1.60 3.11 -2.57
C LEU A 87 2.82 2.23 -2.30
N HIS A 88 3.60 2.58 -1.28
CA HIS A 88 4.87 1.89 -0.99
C HIS A 88 4.65 0.43 -0.58
N ALA A 89 3.55 0.13 0.13
CA ALA A 89 3.15 -1.25 0.42
C ALA A 89 2.88 -2.03 -0.87
N HIS A 90 2.11 -1.42 -1.81
CA HIS A 90 1.81 -2.05 -3.11
C HIS A 90 3.10 -2.33 -3.92
N LEU A 91 3.98 -1.34 -4.07
CA LEU A 91 5.25 -1.52 -4.78
C LEU A 91 6.11 -2.63 -4.15
N CYS A 92 6.22 -2.65 -2.83
CA CYS A 92 6.93 -3.71 -2.11
C CYS A 92 6.29 -5.09 -2.33
N ALA A 93 4.96 -5.18 -2.40
CA ALA A 93 4.26 -6.43 -2.67
C ALA A 93 4.56 -6.97 -4.07
N GLU A 94 4.59 -6.10 -5.08
CA GLU A 94 4.93 -6.48 -6.47
C GLU A 94 6.38 -6.94 -6.61
N HIS A 95 7.34 -6.23 -5.96
CA HIS A 95 8.74 -6.65 -5.99
C HIS A 95 8.99 -7.95 -5.24
N ALA A 96 8.33 -8.16 -4.10
CA ALA A 96 8.39 -9.44 -3.40
C ALA A 96 7.84 -10.58 -4.27
N ALA A 97 6.73 -10.36 -4.99
CA ALA A 97 6.17 -11.34 -5.94
C ALA A 97 7.13 -11.64 -7.11
N ALA A 98 7.74 -10.60 -7.68
CA ALA A 98 8.71 -10.76 -8.78
C ALA A 98 9.96 -11.53 -8.34
N LEU A 99 10.51 -11.23 -7.16
CA LEU A 99 11.65 -11.93 -6.57
C LEU A 99 11.31 -13.39 -6.22
N ARG A 100 10.11 -13.63 -5.65
CA ARG A 100 9.61 -14.98 -5.34
C ARG A 100 9.57 -15.84 -6.60
N ARG A 101 9.02 -15.29 -7.69
CA ARG A 101 9.01 -15.95 -9.02
C ARG A 101 10.43 -16.23 -9.49
N ARG A 102 11.31 -15.22 -9.45
CA ARG A 102 12.69 -15.36 -9.94
C ARG A 102 13.48 -16.43 -9.18
N VAL A 103 13.35 -16.51 -7.87
CA VAL A 103 13.98 -17.56 -7.07
C VAL A 103 13.48 -18.94 -7.47
N GLY A 104 12.16 -19.09 -7.71
CA GLY A 104 11.58 -20.35 -8.21
C GLY A 104 12.10 -20.78 -9.58
N GLU A 105 12.37 -19.82 -10.48
CA GLU A 105 12.95 -20.09 -11.80
C GLU A 105 14.41 -20.63 -11.72
N MET A 106 15.16 -20.23 -10.70
CA MET A 106 16.59 -20.59 -10.55
C MET A 106 16.82 -21.86 -9.75
N ARG A 107 16.01 -22.12 -8.77
CA ARG A 107 16.08 -23.26 -7.84
C ARG A 107 14.67 -23.70 -7.46
N GLU A 108 14.27 -24.85 -7.94
CA GLU A 108 13.02 -25.48 -7.55
C GLU A 108 13.23 -26.61 -6.53
N PRO A 109 12.35 -26.72 -5.55
CA PRO A 109 11.36 -25.74 -5.09
C PRO A 109 12.03 -24.50 -4.48
N PRO A 110 11.38 -23.33 -4.44
CA PRO A 110 11.94 -22.08 -3.90
C PRO A 110 11.96 -22.11 -2.36
N LEU A 111 12.71 -23.06 -1.80
CA LEU A 111 12.80 -23.28 -0.36
C LEU A 111 13.42 -22.09 0.37
N GLY A 112 12.91 -21.82 1.58
CA GLY A 112 13.47 -20.82 2.49
C GLY A 112 13.12 -19.37 2.20
N LEU A 113 12.09 -19.09 1.37
CA LEU A 113 11.59 -17.71 1.16
C LEU A 113 10.82 -17.16 2.37
N ASP A 114 10.27 -18.04 3.20
CA ASP A 114 9.54 -17.65 4.40
C ASP A 114 10.41 -17.73 5.68
N THR A 115 11.68 -18.14 5.55
CA THR A 115 12.64 -18.14 6.65
C THR A 115 13.36 -16.80 6.77
N VAL A 116 13.72 -16.45 8.00
CA VAL A 116 14.55 -15.30 8.30
C VAL A 116 15.97 -15.55 7.77
N PRO A 117 16.48 -14.74 6.84
CA PRO A 117 17.81 -14.98 6.26
C PRO A 117 18.95 -14.65 7.20
N ASP A 118 18.72 -13.77 8.17
CA ASP A 118 19.69 -13.33 9.16
C ASP A 118 18.98 -12.72 10.39
N PRO A 119 19.35 -13.13 11.63
CA PRO A 119 18.71 -12.63 12.85
C PRO A 119 18.87 -11.13 13.08
N ALA A 120 19.99 -10.53 12.65
CA ALA A 120 20.19 -9.08 12.79
C ALA A 120 19.31 -8.29 11.85
N LEU A 121 19.01 -8.83 10.64
CA LEU A 121 18.02 -8.24 9.74
C LEU A 121 16.60 -8.35 10.30
N GLU A 122 16.28 -9.41 11.01
CA GLU A 122 14.99 -9.53 11.71
C GLU A 122 14.84 -8.40 12.72
N ILE A 123 15.84 -8.22 13.59
CA ILE A 123 15.86 -7.13 14.58
C ILE A 123 15.74 -5.76 13.88
N PHE A 124 16.49 -5.53 12.81
CA PHE A 124 16.46 -4.30 12.04
C PHE A 124 15.05 -3.91 11.61
N PHE A 125 14.32 -4.82 10.99
CA PHE A 125 12.96 -4.54 10.54
C PHE A 125 11.94 -4.52 11.68
N ASP A 126 12.14 -5.32 12.74
CA ASP A 126 11.28 -5.28 13.92
C ASP A 126 11.37 -3.94 14.65
N GLU A 127 12.58 -3.38 14.78
CA GLU A 127 12.80 -2.05 15.36
C GLU A 127 12.07 -0.96 14.57
N ILE A 128 12.09 -1.01 13.23
CA ILE A 128 11.37 -0.05 12.39
C ILE A 128 9.85 -0.25 12.50
N LEU A 129 9.38 -1.50 12.50
CA LEU A 129 7.96 -1.80 12.69
C LEU A 129 7.44 -1.27 14.03
N ALA A 130 8.24 -1.37 15.08
CA ALA A 130 7.91 -0.95 16.44
C ALA A 130 8.25 0.53 16.73
N ALA A 131 8.64 1.32 15.74
CA ALA A 131 8.99 2.73 15.91
C ALA A 131 7.85 3.49 16.63
N PRO A 132 8.17 4.23 17.73
CA PRO A 132 7.14 4.78 18.62
C PRO A 132 6.47 6.06 18.09
N ALA A 133 7.16 6.81 17.22
CA ALA A 133 6.67 8.08 16.68
C ALA A 133 6.88 8.13 15.16
N THR A 134 6.19 9.07 14.51
CA THR A 134 6.27 9.30 13.06
C THR A 134 7.71 9.61 12.63
N GLU A 135 8.42 10.45 13.37
CA GLU A 135 9.80 10.83 13.06
C GLU A 135 10.76 9.63 13.10
N ASP A 136 10.60 8.74 14.11
CA ASP A 136 11.38 7.50 14.22
C ASP A 136 11.10 6.61 13.00
N LEU A 137 9.82 6.42 12.67
CA LEU A 137 9.37 5.58 11.55
C LEU A 137 9.92 6.07 10.20
N VAL A 138 9.79 7.37 9.91
CA VAL A 138 10.23 7.92 8.61
C VAL A 138 11.75 7.89 8.47
N LEU A 139 12.51 8.11 9.56
CA LEU A 139 13.96 7.93 9.55
C LEU A 139 14.36 6.47 9.31
N GLY A 140 13.73 5.54 10.03
CA GLY A 140 13.98 4.10 9.86
C GLY A 140 13.70 3.62 8.44
N LEU A 141 12.59 4.06 7.84
CA LEU A 141 12.20 3.68 6.49
C LEU A 141 13.08 4.35 5.42
N TYR A 142 13.16 5.70 5.43
CA TYR A 142 13.69 6.47 4.31
C TYR A 142 15.18 6.81 4.41
N GLU A 143 15.77 6.82 5.61
CA GLU A 143 17.21 7.03 5.78
C GLU A 143 18.00 5.74 6.08
N LYS A 144 17.31 4.61 6.44
CA LYS A 144 17.99 3.36 6.75
C LYS A 144 17.56 2.21 5.83
N ALA A 145 16.30 1.78 5.85
CA ALA A 145 15.88 0.56 5.17
C ALA A 145 15.92 0.67 3.64
N LEU A 146 15.31 1.70 3.06
CA LEU A 146 15.30 1.89 1.60
C LEU A 146 16.69 2.22 1.03
N PRO A 147 17.55 3.05 1.64
CA PRO A 147 18.93 3.24 1.19
C PRO A 147 19.75 1.95 1.24
N ALA A 148 19.62 1.13 2.31
CA ALA A 148 20.30 -0.14 2.41
C ALA A 148 19.83 -1.13 1.31
N LEU A 149 18.55 -1.17 1.03
CA LEU A 149 18.00 -2.01 -0.04
C LEU A 149 18.45 -1.53 -1.43
N ARG A 150 18.47 -0.22 -1.68
CA ARG A 150 19.01 0.36 -2.92
C ARG A 150 20.46 -0.06 -3.13
N ALA A 151 21.31 0.15 -2.13
CA ALA A 151 22.74 -0.22 -2.20
C ALA A 151 22.92 -1.73 -2.49
N ALA A 152 22.13 -2.58 -1.84
CA ALA A 152 22.16 -4.03 -2.05
C ALA A 152 21.78 -4.43 -3.49
N LEU A 153 20.78 -3.79 -4.08
CA LEU A 153 20.40 -4.04 -5.47
C LEU A 153 21.43 -3.50 -6.46
N GLU A 154 22.03 -2.33 -6.19
CA GLU A 154 23.12 -1.76 -7.00
C GLU A 154 24.36 -2.68 -6.97
N HIS A 155 24.74 -3.24 -5.82
CA HIS A 155 25.80 -4.23 -5.69
C HIS A 155 25.49 -5.49 -6.51
N HIS A 156 24.24 -5.98 -6.48
CA HIS A 156 23.82 -7.11 -7.31
C HIS A 156 24.06 -6.85 -8.79
N LEU A 157 23.65 -5.67 -9.29
CA LEU A 157 23.85 -5.28 -10.69
C LEU A 157 25.33 -5.16 -11.07
N ALA A 158 26.17 -4.71 -10.13
CA ALA A 158 27.62 -4.56 -10.36
C ALA A 158 28.34 -5.91 -10.38
N ASP A 159 27.92 -6.86 -9.54
CA ASP A 159 28.61 -8.11 -9.30
C ASP A 159 28.17 -9.24 -10.24
N THR A 160 26.92 -9.22 -10.72
CA THR A 160 26.40 -10.31 -11.53
C THR A 160 26.83 -10.21 -13.00
N ASN A 161 26.77 -11.33 -13.72
CA ASN A 161 27.02 -11.33 -15.17
C ASN A 161 25.79 -10.81 -15.91
N PRO A 162 25.92 -9.70 -16.67
CA PRO A 162 24.77 -9.04 -17.29
C PRO A 162 24.06 -9.85 -18.39
N LEU A 163 24.75 -10.82 -19.00
CA LEU A 163 24.16 -11.69 -20.00
C LEU A 163 23.54 -12.93 -19.34
N ALA A 164 24.31 -13.63 -18.49
CA ALA A 164 23.87 -14.89 -17.87
C ALA A 164 22.71 -14.69 -16.89
N ASP A 165 22.73 -13.60 -16.11
CA ASP A 165 21.72 -13.29 -15.08
C ASP A 165 20.82 -12.11 -15.47
N HIS A 166 20.64 -11.87 -16.76
CA HIS A 166 19.79 -10.78 -17.25
C HIS A 166 18.36 -10.76 -16.67
N PRO A 167 17.69 -11.91 -16.41
CA PRO A 167 16.37 -11.87 -15.77
C PRO A 167 16.38 -11.27 -14.35
N SER A 168 17.39 -11.56 -13.52
CA SER A 168 17.51 -10.95 -12.18
C SER A 168 17.85 -9.46 -12.28
N ILE A 169 18.70 -9.07 -13.23
CA ILE A 169 19.02 -7.67 -13.51
C ILE A 169 17.75 -6.88 -13.84
N ARG A 170 16.87 -7.46 -14.68
CA ARG A 170 15.60 -6.81 -15.01
C ARG A 170 14.76 -6.54 -13.75
N VAL A 171 14.61 -7.53 -12.86
CA VAL A 171 13.86 -7.38 -11.61
C VAL A 171 14.48 -6.29 -10.73
N CYS A 172 15.81 -6.32 -10.55
CA CYS A 172 16.51 -5.32 -9.74
C CYS A 172 16.40 -3.89 -10.32
N ARG A 173 16.46 -3.74 -11.65
CA ARG A 173 16.33 -2.42 -12.30
C ARG A 173 14.94 -1.81 -12.09
N PHE A 174 13.86 -2.57 -12.21
CA PHE A 174 12.51 -2.07 -11.92
C PHE A 174 12.36 -1.70 -10.45
N ALA A 175 12.89 -2.52 -9.54
CA ALA A 175 12.89 -2.19 -8.13
C ALA A 175 13.63 -0.89 -7.82
N LEU A 176 14.79 -0.68 -8.43
CA LEU A 176 15.58 0.55 -8.23
C LEU A 176 14.87 1.81 -8.71
N LEU A 177 14.10 1.76 -9.82
CA LEU A 177 13.30 2.90 -10.28
C LEU A 177 12.29 3.32 -9.22
N GLU A 178 11.49 2.37 -8.72
CA GLU A 178 10.45 2.66 -7.74
C GLU A 178 11.01 2.99 -6.35
N ILE A 179 12.13 2.38 -5.95
CA ILE A 179 12.84 2.77 -4.72
C ILE A 179 13.34 4.21 -4.80
N GLN A 180 13.80 4.66 -5.98
CA GLN A 180 14.23 6.04 -6.16
C GLN A 180 13.07 7.03 -5.91
N ASP A 181 11.88 6.76 -6.46
CA ASP A 181 10.69 7.58 -6.22
C ASP A 181 10.30 7.59 -4.72
N MET A 182 10.36 6.41 -4.07
CA MET A 182 10.11 6.30 -2.62
C MET A 182 11.12 7.12 -1.81
N LEU A 183 12.40 7.12 -2.19
CA LEU A 183 13.44 7.90 -1.51
C LEU A 183 13.28 9.40 -1.72
N GLU A 184 12.87 9.84 -2.91
CA GLU A 184 12.57 11.25 -3.19
C GLU A 184 11.39 11.77 -2.35
N PHE A 185 10.33 10.99 -2.23
CA PHE A 185 9.23 11.27 -1.31
C PHE A 185 9.76 11.31 0.14
N GLY A 186 10.53 10.31 0.55
CA GLY A 186 11.08 10.18 1.90
C GLY A 186 11.98 11.36 2.29
N ALA A 187 12.83 11.83 1.39
CA ALA A 187 13.69 12.97 1.64
C ALA A 187 12.90 14.25 1.96
N ARG A 188 11.81 14.50 1.21
CA ARG A 188 10.92 15.64 1.48
C ARG A 188 10.16 15.45 2.79
N THR A 189 9.69 14.23 3.07
CA THR A 189 9.00 13.87 4.32
C THR A 189 9.88 14.10 5.53
N VAL A 190 11.11 13.60 5.50
CA VAL A 190 12.07 13.78 6.59
C VAL A 190 12.40 15.26 6.78
N ALA A 191 12.61 16.02 5.70
CA ALA A 191 12.86 17.45 5.79
C ALA A 191 11.69 18.23 6.39
N GLY A 192 10.44 17.78 6.19
CA GLY A 192 9.23 18.43 6.72
C GLY A 192 8.88 18.06 8.16
N LEU A 193 9.25 16.84 8.60
CA LEU A 193 8.77 16.31 9.88
C LEU A 193 9.87 16.16 10.95
N VAL A 194 11.13 16.08 10.56
CA VAL A 194 12.24 15.74 11.49
C VAL A 194 13.16 16.93 11.68
N ASP A 195 12.99 17.61 12.79
CA ASP A 195 13.88 18.71 13.20
C ASP A 195 15.16 18.19 13.91
N ASP A 196 16.08 19.09 14.21
CA ASP A 196 17.35 18.78 14.90
C ASP A 196 17.12 18.17 16.30
N THR A 197 16.04 18.53 16.97
CA THR A 197 15.69 18.02 18.30
C THR A 197 15.27 16.56 18.20
N ALA A 198 14.41 16.25 17.28
CA ALA A 198 13.99 14.88 16.98
C ALA A 198 15.18 14.02 16.53
N ARG A 199 16.06 14.53 15.67
CA ARG A 199 17.28 13.81 15.25
C ARG A 199 18.19 13.45 16.42
N LYS A 200 18.43 14.40 17.34
CA LYS A 200 19.23 14.13 18.55
C LYS A 200 18.59 13.09 19.46
N ARG A 201 17.27 13.18 19.65
CA ARG A 201 16.49 12.20 20.45
C ARG A 201 16.63 10.79 19.90
N ILE A 202 16.59 10.66 18.58
CA ILE A 202 16.51 9.37 17.86
C ILE A 202 17.90 8.79 17.56
N GLN A 203 18.98 9.55 17.71
CA GLN A 203 20.32 9.19 17.28
C GLN A 203 20.80 7.81 17.75
N ASN A 204 20.55 7.46 19.00
CA ASN A 204 20.97 6.17 19.54
C ASN A 204 20.24 5.01 18.84
N TRP A 205 18.97 5.18 18.54
CA TRP A 205 18.19 4.15 17.83
C TRP A 205 18.59 4.04 16.35
N THR A 206 18.85 5.15 15.66
CA THR A 206 19.37 5.08 14.28
C THR A 206 20.75 4.43 14.22
N SER A 207 21.60 4.63 15.24
CA SER A 207 22.88 3.92 15.37
C SER A 207 22.68 2.42 15.62
N LEU A 208 21.66 2.02 16.39
CA LEU A 208 21.29 0.61 16.54
C LEU A 208 20.90 -0.02 15.19
N LEU A 209 20.16 0.69 14.34
CA LEU A 209 19.83 0.19 12.99
C LEU A 209 21.09 0.00 12.14
N ASP A 210 22.08 0.89 12.21
CA ASP A 210 23.35 0.72 11.53
C ASP A 210 24.13 -0.49 12.08
N ASP A 211 24.14 -0.69 13.40
CA ASP A 211 24.75 -1.87 14.02
C ASP A 211 24.06 -3.18 13.60
N CYS A 212 22.75 -3.18 13.42
CA CYS A 212 22.01 -4.34 12.87
C CYS A 212 22.49 -4.68 11.45
N LEU A 213 22.58 -3.69 10.57
CA LEU A 213 23.07 -3.91 9.20
C LEU A 213 24.51 -4.40 9.19
N ALA A 214 25.38 -3.81 10.02
CA ALA A 214 26.76 -4.26 10.15
C ALA A 214 26.88 -5.69 10.72
N ALA A 215 26.03 -6.07 11.65
CA ALA A 215 25.98 -7.42 12.19
C ALA A 215 25.48 -8.46 11.17
N ALA A 216 24.58 -8.05 10.27
CA ALA A 216 24.08 -8.88 9.17
C ALA A 216 25.05 -8.98 7.97
N GLY A 217 26.17 -8.24 7.98
CA GLY A 217 27.08 -8.13 6.85
C GLY A 217 26.47 -7.34 5.68
N THR A 218 25.77 -6.25 5.96
CA THR A 218 24.90 -5.46 5.09
C THR A 218 23.57 -6.16 4.74
N LEU A 219 22.68 -5.48 4.02
CA LEU A 219 21.39 -6.07 3.65
C LEU A 219 21.56 -7.29 2.72
N ASP A 220 22.51 -7.26 1.78
CA ASP A 220 22.83 -8.35 0.85
C ASP A 220 23.74 -9.44 1.47
N GLY A 221 24.33 -9.19 2.65
CA GLY A 221 25.22 -10.11 3.33
C GLY A 221 26.56 -10.31 2.61
N THR A 222 27.08 -9.27 1.95
CA THR A 222 28.33 -9.34 1.20
C THR A 222 29.54 -8.93 2.02
N GLU A 223 29.33 -8.17 3.08
CA GLU A 223 30.39 -7.77 3.99
C GLU A 223 30.56 -8.75 5.14
N ARG A 224 31.73 -8.69 5.78
CA ARG A 224 31.98 -9.50 6.98
C ARG A 224 31.11 -9.01 8.14
N PRO A 225 30.29 -9.88 8.77
CA PRO A 225 29.51 -9.52 9.93
C PRO A 225 30.39 -8.93 11.05
N SER A 226 29.90 -7.88 11.71
CA SER A 226 30.66 -7.18 12.76
C SER A 226 30.89 -8.01 14.03
N GLY A 227 30.13 -9.10 14.23
CA GLY A 227 30.20 -9.94 15.44
C GLY A 227 29.65 -9.25 16.70
N ARG A 228 29.06 -8.05 16.58
CA ARG A 228 28.43 -7.36 17.71
C ARG A 228 27.13 -8.03 18.13
N SER A 229 26.90 -8.12 19.43
CA SER A 229 25.60 -8.48 19.96
C SER A 229 24.64 -7.32 19.84
N ILE A 230 23.47 -7.54 19.27
CA ILE A 230 22.43 -6.54 19.09
C ILE A 230 21.36 -6.69 20.18
N SER A 231 21.10 -5.61 20.91
CA SER A 231 20.02 -5.54 21.90
C SER A 231 18.83 -4.79 21.32
N ARG A 232 17.64 -5.42 21.38
CA ARG A 232 16.38 -4.79 20.93
C ARG A 232 16.04 -3.59 21.81
N GLN A 233 15.57 -2.49 21.21
CA GLN A 233 15.15 -1.28 21.91
C GLN A 233 13.62 -1.13 21.86
N HIS A 234 13.05 -0.80 20.72
CA HIS A 234 11.60 -0.64 20.55
C HIS A 234 10.89 -1.97 20.32
N SER A 235 11.60 -2.94 19.79
CA SER A 235 11.10 -4.31 19.52
C SER A 235 11.42 -5.31 20.65
N ALA A 236 11.70 -4.84 21.86
CA ALA A 236 11.93 -5.72 23.03
C ALA A 236 10.71 -6.59 23.37
N GLN A 237 9.51 -6.13 23.00
CA GLN A 237 8.27 -6.91 23.03
C GLN A 237 7.78 -7.12 21.60
N PRO A 238 7.08 -8.23 21.32
CA PRO A 238 6.46 -8.44 20.02
C PRO A 238 5.57 -7.27 19.62
N PHE A 239 5.64 -6.87 18.35
CA PHE A 239 4.78 -5.82 17.83
C PHE A 239 3.30 -6.23 17.93
N HIS A 240 2.51 -5.37 18.53
CA HIS A 240 1.06 -5.51 18.58
C HIS A 240 0.42 -4.56 17.59
N TYR A 241 -0.33 -5.10 16.64
CA TYR A 241 -1.03 -4.29 15.65
C TYR A 241 -2.18 -3.51 16.30
N ASP A 242 -2.19 -2.20 16.10
CA ASP A 242 -3.31 -1.34 16.50
C ASP A 242 -4.20 -1.04 15.28
N GLY A 243 -5.32 -1.72 15.20
CA GLY A 243 -6.31 -1.53 14.13
C GLY A 243 -7.09 -0.21 14.23
N LYS A 244 -6.99 0.51 15.34
CA LYS A 244 -7.71 1.77 15.53
C LYS A 244 -7.05 2.89 14.73
N PRO A 245 -7.73 3.44 13.70
CA PRO A 245 -7.14 4.46 12.87
C PRO A 245 -6.95 5.78 13.65
N LYS A 246 -5.81 6.42 13.42
CA LYS A 246 -5.51 7.78 13.86
C LYS A 246 -5.58 8.69 12.65
N ARG A 247 -6.07 9.91 12.84
CA ARG A 247 -6.13 10.94 11.80
C ARG A 247 -5.72 12.29 12.35
N ASP A 248 -5.25 13.15 11.48
CA ASP A 248 -4.88 14.52 11.82
C ASP A 248 -6.11 15.43 11.99
N GLU A 249 -5.88 16.70 12.34
CA GLU A 249 -6.91 17.67 12.70
C GLU A 249 -7.88 18.02 11.56
N ARG A 250 -7.57 17.63 10.32
CA ARG A 250 -8.48 17.79 9.17
C ARG A 250 -9.71 16.88 9.24
N PHE A 251 -9.70 15.89 10.14
CA PHE A 251 -10.75 14.89 10.31
C PHE A 251 -11.30 14.91 11.76
N PRO A 252 -11.97 15.99 12.18
CA PRO A 252 -12.28 16.21 13.61
C PRO A 252 -13.41 15.35 14.14
N ASP A 253 -14.32 14.85 13.29
CA ASP A 253 -15.51 14.09 13.71
C ASP A 253 -15.57 12.72 13.02
N PRO A 254 -15.07 11.65 13.69
CA PRO A 254 -15.01 10.31 13.10
C PRO A 254 -16.37 9.70 12.76
N TYR A 255 -17.44 10.12 13.43
CA TYR A 255 -18.77 9.55 13.29
C TYR A 255 -19.76 10.47 12.57
N ASN A 256 -19.29 11.55 11.94
CA ASN A 256 -20.17 12.46 11.22
C ASN A 256 -20.65 11.85 9.90
N MET A 257 -21.86 11.36 9.88
CA MET A 257 -22.54 10.84 8.69
C MET A 257 -23.73 11.73 8.30
N GLY A 258 -23.66 13.00 8.61
CA GLY A 258 -24.78 13.95 8.43
C GLY A 258 -25.22 14.21 6.98
N VAL A 259 -24.53 13.68 5.97
CA VAL A 259 -24.89 13.85 4.56
C VAL A 259 -24.82 12.51 3.83
N ASN A 260 -25.95 12.05 3.30
CA ASN A 260 -26.01 10.86 2.45
C ASN A 260 -25.78 11.25 0.99
N ALA A 261 -24.61 10.90 0.47
CA ALA A 261 -24.23 11.22 -0.91
C ALA A 261 -25.03 10.41 -1.93
N GLU A 262 -25.33 9.15 -1.64
CA GLU A 262 -25.98 8.23 -2.55
C GLU A 262 -27.40 8.70 -2.87
N VAL A 263 -28.19 9.07 -1.84
CA VAL A 263 -29.56 9.58 -2.06
C VAL A 263 -29.56 10.83 -2.93
N PHE A 264 -28.61 11.75 -2.73
CA PHE A 264 -28.52 12.94 -3.57
C PHE A 264 -28.16 12.58 -5.03
N LEU A 265 -27.21 11.67 -5.22
CA LEU A 265 -26.76 11.24 -6.54
C LEU A 265 -27.86 10.56 -7.34
N TYR A 266 -28.67 9.72 -6.69
CA TYR A 266 -29.71 8.92 -7.35
C TYR A 266 -31.06 9.65 -7.48
N ASP A 267 -31.25 10.81 -6.83
CA ASP A 267 -32.48 11.59 -6.94
C ASP A 267 -32.45 12.44 -8.23
N GLU A 268 -33.34 12.10 -9.16
CA GLU A 268 -33.43 12.75 -10.49
C GLU A 268 -33.85 14.24 -10.41
N LYS A 269 -34.46 14.68 -9.30
CA LYS A 269 -34.84 16.09 -9.11
C LYS A 269 -33.64 17.02 -9.00
N PHE A 270 -32.50 16.53 -8.54
CA PHE A 270 -31.29 17.33 -8.44
C PHE A 270 -30.54 17.38 -9.78
N PRO A 271 -30.10 18.58 -10.21
CA PRO A 271 -29.39 18.75 -11.46
C PRO A 271 -28.00 18.07 -11.40
N PRO A 272 -27.43 17.66 -12.55
CA PRO A 272 -26.15 16.94 -12.59
C PRO A 272 -24.97 17.74 -12.02
N GLN A 273 -24.90 19.06 -12.22
CA GLN A 273 -23.75 19.86 -11.81
C GLN A 273 -23.44 19.77 -10.29
N PRO A 274 -24.38 20.00 -9.36
CA PRO A 274 -24.09 19.83 -7.93
C PRO A 274 -23.81 18.38 -7.52
N LYS A 275 -24.24 17.38 -8.30
CA LYS A 275 -23.91 15.97 -8.05
C LYS A 275 -22.40 15.69 -8.12
N THR A 276 -21.64 16.51 -8.85
CA THR A 276 -20.18 16.45 -8.88
C THR A 276 -19.55 16.53 -7.49
N LEU A 277 -20.08 17.39 -6.61
CA LEU A 277 -19.59 17.52 -5.23
C LEU A 277 -19.78 16.23 -4.41
N MET A 278 -20.92 15.57 -4.59
CA MET A 278 -21.18 14.30 -3.90
C MET A 278 -20.31 13.16 -4.45
N MET A 279 -19.98 13.18 -5.74
CA MET A 279 -19.02 12.22 -6.31
C MET A 279 -17.61 12.43 -5.74
N PHE A 280 -17.14 13.68 -5.67
CA PHE A 280 -15.84 13.97 -5.04
C PHE A 280 -15.83 13.64 -3.55
N TYR A 281 -16.94 13.87 -2.85
CA TYR A 281 -17.08 13.46 -1.46
C TYR A 281 -17.01 11.94 -1.28
N LYS A 282 -17.70 11.17 -2.14
CA LYS A 282 -17.62 9.70 -2.12
C LYS A 282 -16.18 9.23 -2.30
N ARG A 283 -15.45 9.82 -3.25
CA ARG A 283 -14.04 9.50 -3.46
C ARG A 283 -13.20 9.87 -2.23
N LEU A 284 -13.30 11.10 -1.74
CA LEU A 284 -12.52 11.53 -0.58
C LEU A 284 -12.79 10.67 0.67
N ARG A 285 -14.03 10.22 0.86
CA ARG A 285 -14.42 9.34 1.98
C ARG A 285 -13.74 7.97 1.91
N GLU A 286 -13.28 7.54 0.76
CA GLU A 286 -12.61 6.25 0.59
C GLU A 286 -11.23 6.17 1.26
N ILE A 287 -10.76 7.21 1.93
CA ILE A 287 -9.64 7.11 2.89
C ILE A 287 -9.89 6.05 4.00
N ASP A 288 -11.14 5.74 4.29
CA ASP A 288 -11.52 4.70 5.26
C ASP A 288 -11.09 3.31 4.80
N VAL A 289 -11.10 3.07 3.49
CA VAL A 289 -10.91 1.73 2.94
C VAL A 289 -9.46 1.24 3.09
N PRO A 290 -8.41 2.03 2.78
CA PRO A 290 -7.03 1.66 3.08
C PRO A 290 -6.80 1.32 4.56
N GLU A 291 -7.40 2.06 5.49
CA GLU A 291 -7.29 1.80 6.93
C GLU A 291 -7.98 0.48 7.32
N MET A 292 -9.14 0.17 6.76
CA MET A 292 -9.82 -1.09 6.97
C MET A 292 -9.05 -2.25 6.34
N MET A 293 -8.58 -2.11 5.11
CA MET A 293 -7.83 -3.14 4.41
C MET A 293 -6.48 -3.42 5.06
N ALA A 294 -5.80 -2.39 5.56
CA ALA A 294 -4.57 -2.56 6.35
C ALA A 294 -4.80 -3.47 7.57
N SER A 295 -5.95 -3.33 8.22
CA SER A 295 -6.33 -4.18 9.35
C SER A 295 -6.64 -5.63 8.92
N ILE A 296 -7.32 -5.82 7.78
CA ILE A 296 -7.58 -7.16 7.24
C ILE A 296 -6.26 -7.86 6.90
N ILE A 297 -5.38 -7.18 6.18
CA ILE A 297 -4.09 -7.72 5.75
C ILE A 297 -3.20 -8.07 6.95
N SER A 298 -3.08 -7.15 7.92
CA SER A 298 -2.20 -7.31 9.08
C SER A 298 -2.68 -8.41 10.03
N GLU A 299 -3.99 -8.63 10.14
CA GLU A 299 -4.59 -9.59 11.06
C GLU A 299 -5.02 -10.92 10.38
N THR A 300 -4.69 -11.11 9.09
CA THR A 300 -4.94 -12.36 8.36
C THR A 300 -3.61 -13.01 7.96
N PRO A 301 -2.92 -13.69 8.90
CA PRO A 301 -1.63 -14.33 8.63
C PRO A 301 -1.79 -15.62 7.80
N ASN A 302 -0.66 -16.12 7.28
CA ASN A 302 -0.53 -17.43 6.63
C ASN A 302 -1.34 -17.62 5.34
N LYS A 303 -1.68 -16.54 4.66
CA LYS A 303 -2.22 -16.61 3.29
C LYS A 303 -1.06 -16.71 2.27
N PRO A 304 -1.32 -17.23 1.06
CA PRO A 304 -0.36 -17.18 -0.04
C PRO A 304 0.05 -15.74 -0.36
N TRP A 305 1.26 -15.54 -0.90
CA TRP A 305 1.73 -14.18 -1.21
C TRP A 305 0.81 -13.42 -2.18
N ASP A 306 0.19 -14.11 -3.12
CA ASP A 306 -0.76 -13.52 -4.06
C ASP A 306 -1.96 -12.86 -3.36
N TYR A 307 -2.41 -13.38 -2.21
CA TYR A 307 -3.41 -12.72 -1.37
C TYR A 307 -2.95 -11.32 -0.92
N TYR A 308 -1.75 -11.23 -0.36
CA TYR A 308 -1.23 -9.96 0.13
C TYR A 308 -1.00 -8.97 -1.01
N ARG A 309 -0.49 -9.43 -2.16
CA ARG A 309 -0.32 -8.60 -3.34
C ARG A 309 -1.64 -8.04 -3.85
N ASP A 310 -2.66 -8.88 -4.03
CA ASP A 310 -3.96 -8.49 -4.57
C ASP A 310 -4.69 -7.55 -3.59
N MET A 311 -4.71 -7.88 -2.30
CA MET A 311 -5.31 -7.02 -1.27
C MET A 311 -4.60 -5.67 -1.17
N THR A 312 -3.27 -5.63 -1.29
CA THR A 312 -2.52 -4.38 -1.26
C THR A 312 -2.69 -3.57 -2.54
N ARG A 313 -2.96 -4.22 -3.69
CA ARG A 313 -3.34 -3.54 -4.92
C ARG A 313 -4.66 -2.79 -4.74
N GLN A 314 -5.70 -3.45 -4.24
CA GLN A 314 -6.97 -2.78 -3.94
C GLN A 314 -6.79 -1.66 -2.91
N LEU A 315 -6.05 -1.91 -1.82
CA LEU A 315 -5.71 -0.89 -0.81
C LEU A 315 -5.12 0.38 -1.44
N TRP A 316 -4.21 0.23 -2.41
CA TRP A 316 -3.63 1.36 -3.13
C TRP A 316 -4.64 2.05 -4.06
N ASP A 317 -5.48 1.30 -4.75
CA ASP A 317 -6.53 1.87 -5.60
C ASP A 317 -7.47 2.76 -4.78
N GLU A 318 -7.89 2.31 -3.59
CA GLU A 318 -8.74 3.08 -2.69
C GLU A 318 -8.06 4.35 -2.14
N ALA A 319 -6.76 4.28 -1.86
CA ALA A 319 -5.98 5.47 -1.51
C ALA A 319 -5.93 6.47 -2.68
N ARG A 320 -5.83 6.01 -3.94
CA ARG A 320 -5.93 6.87 -5.13
C ARG A 320 -7.31 7.50 -5.27
N HIS A 321 -8.37 6.72 -5.01
CA HIS A 321 -9.74 7.25 -5.04
C HIS A 321 -9.92 8.39 -4.03
N ALA A 322 -9.38 8.25 -2.81
CA ALA A 322 -9.41 9.33 -1.83
C ALA A 322 -8.70 10.59 -2.35
N MET A 323 -7.52 10.45 -2.96
CA MET A 323 -6.79 11.58 -3.56
C MET A 323 -7.52 12.17 -4.77
N MET A 324 -8.26 11.38 -5.57
CA MET A 324 -9.12 11.89 -6.63
C MET A 324 -10.22 12.81 -6.07
N GLY A 325 -10.80 12.45 -4.92
CA GLY A 325 -11.77 13.29 -4.23
C GLY A 325 -11.17 14.62 -3.77
N GLU A 326 -10.00 14.59 -3.16
CA GLU A 326 -9.23 15.76 -2.76
C GLU A 326 -8.96 16.71 -3.94
N VAL A 327 -8.40 16.17 -5.03
CA VAL A 327 -8.12 16.94 -6.26
C VAL A 327 -9.39 17.49 -6.86
N GLY A 328 -10.50 16.75 -6.80
CA GLY A 328 -11.81 17.20 -7.28
C GLY A 328 -12.31 18.44 -6.56
N PHE A 329 -12.23 18.47 -5.23
CA PHE A 329 -12.60 19.66 -4.44
C PHE A 329 -11.65 20.82 -4.71
N PHE A 330 -10.35 20.58 -4.75
CA PHE A 330 -9.35 21.61 -5.04
C PHE A 330 -9.59 22.23 -6.43
N ASN A 331 -9.94 21.44 -7.44
CA ASN A 331 -10.26 21.93 -8.78
C ASN A 331 -11.47 22.87 -8.81
N LEU A 332 -12.39 22.74 -7.86
CA LEU A 332 -13.55 23.62 -7.68
C LEU A 332 -13.26 24.79 -6.71
N GLY A 333 -12.00 25.01 -6.34
CA GLY A 333 -11.62 26.07 -5.40
C GLY A 333 -12.12 25.87 -3.98
N ILE A 334 -12.49 24.62 -3.62
CA ILE A 334 -13.02 24.29 -2.29
C ILE A 334 -11.89 23.80 -1.40
N ASP A 335 -11.66 24.52 -0.31
CA ASP A 335 -10.83 24.10 0.81
C ASP A 335 -11.59 22.99 1.58
N TRP A 336 -11.41 21.73 1.17
CA TRP A 336 -12.18 20.63 1.69
C TRP A 336 -12.00 20.41 3.21
N PRO A 337 -10.82 20.57 3.83
CA PRO A 337 -10.70 20.43 5.27
C PRO A 337 -11.60 21.38 6.06
N ARG A 338 -11.89 22.54 5.49
CA ARG A 338 -12.75 23.56 6.11
C ARG A 338 -14.24 23.35 5.83
N HIS A 339 -14.58 22.94 4.60
CA HIS A 339 -15.96 22.97 4.11
C HIS A 339 -16.62 21.61 4.03
N VAL A 340 -15.85 20.53 4.05
CA VAL A 340 -16.34 19.16 3.96
C VAL A 340 -15.98 18.42 5.24
N MET A 341 -16.84 17.55 5.72
CA MET A 341 -16.53 16.72 6.88
C MET A 341 -16.52 15.25 6.47
N VAL A 342 -15.32 14.69 6.42
CA VAL A 342 -15.12 13.29 6.11
C VAL A 342 -15.16 12.50 7.41
N ASN A 343 -16.11 11.57 7.48
CA ASN A 343 -16.14 10.60 8.58
C ASN A 343 -15.10 9.49 8.37
N PHE A 344 -14.83 8.72 9.40
CA PHE A 344 -14.07 7.47 9.32
C PHE A 344 -14.71 6.36 10.15
N THR A 345 -16.02 6.31 10.07
CA THR A 345 -16.84 5.29 10.74
C THR A 345 -16.49 3.90 10.29
N TRP A 346 -16.18 3.73 9.00
CA TRP A 346 -15.85 2.44 8.43
C TRP A 346 -14.60 1.88 9.05
N SER A 347 -13.48 2.57 8.92
CA SER A 347 -12.22 2.09 9.46
C SER A 347 -12.25 2.01 10.98
N LEU A 348 -12.78 3.02 11.67
CA LEU A 348 -12.81 3.04 13.12
C LEU A 348 -13.76 1.98 13.70
N ALA A 349 -15.01 1.95 13.26
CA ALA A 349 -16.00 1.03 13.82
C ALA A 349 -15.81 -0.41 13.34
N LEU A 350 -15.51 -0.62 12.05
CA LEU A 350 -15.26 -1.96 11.55
C LEU A 350 -14.01 -2.58 12.17
N ASN A 351 -12.91 -1.81 12.28
CA ASN A 351 -11.66 -2.33 12.85
C ASN A 351 -11.75 -2.65 14.33
N THR A 352 -12.59 -1.92 15.09
CA THR A 352 -12.73 -2.14 16.53
C THR A 352 -13.84 -3.12 16.94
N GLN A 353 -14.82 -3.36 16.06
CA GLN A 353 -16.00 -4.17 16.40
C GLN A 353 -16.06 -5.52 15.66
N LEU A 354 -15.39 -5.65 14.52
CA LEU A 354 -15.47 -6.83 13.66
C LEU A 354 -14.14 -7.59 13.61
N LYS A 355 -14.25 -8.90 13.37
CA LYS A 355 -13.09 -9.76 13.06
C LYS A 355 -12.59 -9.52 11.63
N PRO A 356 -11.35 -9.86 11.29
CA PRO A 356 -10.81 -9.67 9.93
C PRO A 356 -11.69 -10.23 8.82
N ILE A 357 -12.22 -11.43 8.98
CA ILE A 357 -13.11 -12.05 7.99
C ILE A 357 -14.45 -11.31 7.86
N GLU A 358 -14.97 -10.73 8.95
CA GLU A 358 -16.19 -9.93 8.93
C GLU A 358 -15.97 -8.57 8.24
N ARG A 359 -14.80 -7.96 8.42
CA ARG A 359 -14.40 -6.74 7.68
C ARG A 359 -14.28 -7.04 6.19
N HIS A 360 -13.66 -8.16 5.82
CA HIS A 360 -13.55 -8.59 4.42
C HIS A 360 -14.94 -8.90 3.84
N ALA A 361 -15.87 -9.43 4.65
CA ALA A 361 -17.24 -9.63 4.24
C ALA A 361 -17.94 -8.32 3.90
N VAL A 362 -17.77 -7.28 4.73
CA VAL A 362 -18.34 -5.95 4.47
C VAL A 362 -17.73 -5.35 3.20
N LEU A 363 -16.41 -5.41 3.03
CA LEU A 363 -15.72 -4.94 1.84
C LEU A 363 -16.32 -5.60 0.58
N TYR A 364 -16.36 -6.93 0.53
CA TYR A 364 -16.90 -7.66 -0.62
C TYR A 364 -18.38 -7.36 -0.88
N PHE A 365 -19.21 -7.24 0.17
CA PHE A 365 -20.61 -6.89 0.05
C PHE A 365 -20.80 -5.56 -0.68
N ILE A 366 -19.97 -4.58 -0.38
CA ILE A 366 -20.06 -3.26 -0.97
C ILE A 366 -19.57 -3.28 -2.41
N GLU A 367 -18.37 -3.83 -2.66
CA GLU A 367 -17.80 -3.93 -4.01
C GLU A 367 -18.73 -4.67 -4.98
N GLN A 368 -19.28 -5.79 -4.53
CA GLN A 368 -20.24 -6.56 -5.33
C GLN A 368 -21.55 -5.78 -5.55
N GLY A 369 -22.00 -5.00 -4.56
CA GLY A 369 -23.19 -4.16 -4.65
C GLY A 369 -23.09 -3.01 -5.64
N LEU A 370 -21.86 -2.60 -6.00
CA LEU A 370 -21.58 -1.50 -6.95
C LEU A 370 -21.55 -1.96 -8.43
N MET A 371 -21.55 -3.28 -8.69
CA MET A 371 -21.45 -3.84 -10.05
C MET A 371 -22.73 -3.78 -10.91
N PRO A 372 -23.98 -3.76 -10.39
CA PRO A 372 -25.19 -3.58 -11.20
C PRO A 372 -25.22 -2.25 -11.95
N LYS A 373 -26.08 -2.14 -12.98
CA LYS A 373 -26.18 -0.95 -13.84
C LYS A 373 -26.51 0.35 -13.10
N ASN A 374 -27.19 0.25 -11.96
CA ASN A 374 -27.50 1.38 -11.09
C ASN A 374 -26.40 1.70 -10.05
N GLY A 375 -25.23 1.09 -10.18
CA GLY A 375 -24.07 1.38 -9.37
C GLY A 375 -23.06 2.32 -10.08
N LYS A 376 -21.80 1.89 -10.19
CA LYS A 376 -20.70 2.71 -10.76
C LYS A 376 -20.98 3.22 -12.18
N ARG A 377 -21.64 2.42 -13.02
CA ARG A 377 -22.02 2.86 -14.37
C ARG A 377 -22.97 4.07 -14.32
N PHE A 378 -23.98 4.05 -13.46
CA PHE A 378 -24.91 5.17 -13.30
C PHE A 378 -24.16 6.42 -12.80
N GLU A 379 -23.28 6.28 -11.84
CA GLU A 379 -22.46 7.38 -11.34
C GLU A 379 -21.59 7.98 -12.44
N TRP A 380 -21.01 7.18 -13.32
CA TRP A 380 -20.28 7.65 -14.49
C TRP A 380 -21.19 8.42 -15.48
N GLU A 381 -22.39 7.92 -15.77
CA GLU A 381 -23.37 8.61 -16.62
C GLU A 381 -23.78 9.97 -16.01
N VAL A 382 -23.95 10.06 -14.70
CA VAL A 382 -24.19 11.32 -13.99
C VAL A 382 -22.99 12.26 -14.08
N ALA A 383 -21.78 11.73 -13.96
CA ALA A 383 -20.55 12.52 -14.09
C ALA A 383 -20.40 13.11 -15.50
N LEU A 384 -20.73 12.36 -16.55
CA LEU A 384 -20.78 12.87 -17.92
C LEU A 384 -21.81 14.01 -18.07
N ALA A 385 -23.00 13.84 -17.50
CA ALA A 385 -24.05 14.84 -17.55
C ALA A 385 -23.72 16.13 -16.76
N SER A 386 -22.82 16.04 -15.77
CA SER A 386 -22.38 17.21 -14.97
C SER A 386 -21.51 18.19 -15.74
N ALA A 387 -21.05 17.83 -16.92
CA ALA A 387 -20.14 18.60 -17.78
C ALA A 387 -18.80 18.98 -17.09
N ASN A 388 -18.40 18.22 -16.06
CA ASN A 388 -17.09 18.36 -15.41
C ASN A 388 -16.16 17.24 -15.94
N PRO A 389 -15.15 17.55 -16.78
CA PRO A 389 -14.29 16.55 -17.40
C PRO A 389 -13.48 15.73 -16.37
N LEU A 390 -13.09 16.35 -15.25
CA LEU A 390 -12.33 15.70 -14.22
C LEU A 390 -13.19 14.68 -13.44
N SER A 391 -14.43 15.06 -13.14
CA SER A 391 -15.38 14.15 -12.49
C SER A 391 -15.67 12.93 -13.35
N SER A 392 -15.89 13.11 -14.66
CA SER A 392 -16.12 11.97 -15.56
C SER A 392 -14.91 11.08 -15.73
N LEU A 393 -13.70 11.65 -15.78
CA LEU A 393 -12.45 10.90 -15.83
C LEU A 393 -12.25 10.06 -14.56
N PHE A 394 -12.39 10.68 -13.41
CA PHE A 394 -12.20 10.00 -12.12
C PHE A 394 -13.22 8.87 -11.92
N GLN A 395 -14.47 9.11 -12.29
CA GLN A 395 -15.51 8.10 -12.15
C GLN A 395 -15.33 6.93 -13.13
N ASP A 396 -14.76 7.15 -14.31
CA ASP A 396 -14.45 6.10 -15.29
C ASP A 396 -13.33 5.17 -14.78
N TYR A 397 -12.26 5.74 -14.23
CA TYR A 397 -11.17 4.96 -13.63
C TYR A 397 -11.57 4.26 -12.34
N ASP A 398 -12.34 4.91 -11.48
CA ASP A 398 -12.93 4.32 -10.30
C ASP A 398 -13.77 3.09 -10.66
N TRP A 399 -14.66 3.19 -11.64
CA TRP A 399 -15.44 2.04 -12.12
C TRP A 399 -14.56 0.90 -12.64
N ALA A 400 -13.50 1.21 -13.37
CA ALA A 400 -12.56 0.21 -13.87
C ALA A 400 -11.85 -0.54 -12.72
N ASP A 401 -11.42 0.17 -11.68
CA ASP A 401 -10.78 -0.41 -10.50
C ASP A 401 -11.75 -1.30 -9.71
N GLU A 402 -13.01 -0.89 -9.56
CA GLU A 402 -14.05 -1.65 -8.83
C GLU A 402 -14.36 -3.02 -9.47
N VAL A 403 -14.18 -3.15 -10.78
CA VAL A 403 -14.28 -4.47 -11.46
C VAL A 403 -13.18 -5.40 -10.95
N LEU A 404 -11.97 -4.87 -10.73
CA LEU A 404 -10.86 -5.61 -10.14
C LEU A 404 -11.14 -5.96 -8.68
N HIS A 405 -11.65 -5.02 -7.88
CA HIS A 405 -11.96 -5.19 -6.47
C HIS A 405 -13.00 -6.30 -6.23
N ALA A 406 -14.09 -6.28 -7.01
CA ALA A 406 -15.08 -7.35 -6.98
C ALA A 406 -14.48 -8.73 -7.32
N ARG A 407 -13.47 -8.79 -8.23
CA ARG A 407 -12.75 -10.02 -8.55
C ARG A 407 -11.87 -10.47 -7.38
N ILE A 408 -11.11 -9.56 -6.77
CA ILE A 408 -10.27 -9.85 -5.60
C ILE A 408 -11.12 -10.45 -4.47
N GLY A 409 -12.29 -9.85 -4.19
CA GLY A 409 -13.21 -10.38 -3.20
C GLY A 409 -13.73 -11.79 -3.55
N ARG A 410 -14.03 -12.07 -4.83
CA ARG A 410 -14.38 -13.43 -5.27
C ARG A 410 -13.24 -14.42 -5.08
N ASP A 411 -12.02 -14.00 -5.37
CA ASP A 411 -10.85 -14.89 -5.31
C ASP A 411 -10.40 -15.20 -3.88
N TRP A 412 -10.60 -14.30 -2.94
CA TRP A 412 -10.04 -14.42 -1.59
C TRP A 412 -11.08 -14.49 -0.47
N TYR A 413 -12.26 -13.88 -0.61
CA TYR A 413 -13.31 -13.93 0.40
C TYR A 413 -14.38 -14.98 0.07
N LEU A 414 -14.91 -14.95 -1.16
CA LEU A 414 -16.03 -15.81 -1.53
C LEU A 414 -15.70 -17.30 -1.40
N LYS A 415 -14.44 -17.69 -1.59
CA LYS A 415 -13.97 -19.08 -1.44
C LYS A 415 -14.06 -19.63 -0.01
N GLU A 416 -14.23 -18.79 0.99
CA GLU A 416 -14.46 -19.20 2.37
C GLU A 416 -15.92 -19.69 2.63
N PHE A 417 -16.80 -19.58 1.63
CA PHE A 417 -18.22 -19.91 1.72
C PHE A 417 -18.63 -20.91 0.63
N GLU A 418 -19.54 -21.82 0.98
CA GLU A 418 -20.09 -22.78 0.02
C GLU A 418 -21.11 -22.12 -0.94
N ASP A 419 -21.85 -21.11 -0.46
CA ASP A 419 -22.88 -20.40 -1.23
C ASP A 419 -22.56 -18.89 -1.31
N PRO A 420 -22.44 -18.34 -2.54
CA PRO A 420 -22.21 -16.91 -2.75
C PRO A 420 -23.26 -15.99 -2.12
N ARG A 421 -24.52 -16.41 -2.06
CA ARG A 421 -25.60 -15.61 -1.47
C ARG A 421 -25.40 -15.46 0.04
N THR A 422 -25.03 -16.55 0.70
CA THR A 422 -24.71 -16.55 2.13
C THR A 422 -23.53 -15.62 2.43
N ALA A 423 -22.51 -15.61 1.59
CA ALA A 423 -21.35 -14.71 1.73
C ALA A 423 -21.78 -13.23 1.65
N VAL A 424 -22.63 -12.87 0.68
CA VAL A 424 -23.12 -11.49 0.54
C VAL A 424 -24.02 -11.09 1.72
N GLN A 425 -24.93 -11.97 2.14
CA GLN A 425 -25.81 -11.72 3.30
C GLN A 425 -25.01 -11.55 4.59
N TYR A 426 -23.93 -12.32 4.76
CA TYR A 426 -23.06 -12.20 5.93
C TYR A 426 -22.40 -10.82 5.99
N GLY A 427 -21.92 -10.29 4.85
CA GLY A 427 -21.37 -8.95 4.76
C GLY A 427 -22.39 -7.87 5.11
N ASP A 428 -23.61 -7.96 4.58
CA ASP A 428 -24.71 -7.04 4.90
C ASP A 428 -25.06 -7.05 6.40
N GLN A 429 -25.15 -8.23 7.00
CA GLN A 429 -25.40 -8.38 8.45
C GLN A 429 -24.29 -7.78 9.30
N CYS A 430 -23.03 -8.00 8.93
CA CYS A 430 -21.88 -7.40 9.61
C CYS A 430 -21.91 -5.87 9.52
N TRP A 431 -22.23 -5.34 8.35
CA TRP A 431 -22.35 -3.90 8.14
C TRP A 431 -23.52 -3.30 8.93
N SER A 432 -24.70 -3.91 8.89
CA SER A 432 -25.87 -3.47 9.65
C SER A 432 -25.60 -3.44 11.15
N ARG A 433 -24.91 -4.46 11.67
CA ARG A 433 -24.55 -4.54 13.10
C ARG A 433 -23.71 -3.32 13.56
N VAL A 434 -22.75 -2.89 12.74
CA VAL A 434 -21.93 -1.71 13.05
C VAL A 434 -22.74 -0.43 12.99
N LEU A 435 -23.57 -0.27 11.98
CA LEU A 435 -24.39 0.93 11.81
C LEU A 435 -25.44 1.13 12.91
N MET A 436 -25.84 0.07 13.61
CA MET A 436 -26.76 0.18 14.75
C MET A 436 -26.22 1.03 15.89
N ASP A 437 -24.92 1.14 16.03
CA ASP A 437 -24.27 1.97 17.06
C ASP A 437 -24.39 3.48 16.82
N TRP A 438 -24.85 3.90 15.66
CA TRP A 438 -24.93 5.30 15.28
C TRP A 438 -25.71 6.17 16.25
N GLY A 439 -26.93 5.77 16.60
CA GLY A 439 -27.73 6.50 17.57
C GLY A 439 -27.06 6.60 18.96
N ARG A 440 -26.26 5.58 19.33
CA ARG A 440 -25.47 5.59 20.54
C ARG A 440 -24.36 6.64 20.46
N TRP A 441 -23.56 6.68 19.38
CA TRP A 441 -22.46 7.64 19.20
C TRP A 441 -22.96 9.09 19.30
N ARG A 442 -24.16 9.37 18.76
CA ARG A 442 -24.79 10.68 18.88
C ARG A 442 -25.17 10.99 20.34
N ARG A 443 -25.83 10.07 21.04
CA ARG A 443 -26.20 10.25 22.45
C ARG A 443 -24.98 10.44 23.36
N ASP A 444 -23.92 9.74 23.06
CA ASP A 444 -22.65 9.80 23.80
C ASP A 444 -21.81 11.04 23.45
N GLY A 445 -22.32 11.91 22.57
CA GLY A 445 -21.64 13.14 22.15
C GLY A 445 -20.38 12.93 21.32
N LEU A 446 -20.25 11.76 20.68
CA LEU A 446 -19.08 11.39 19.86
C LEU A 446 -19.14 11.99 18.46
N THR A 447 -20.25 12.60 18.07
CA THR A 447 -20.43 13.28 16.79
C THR A 447 -21.32 14.50 16.93
N GLN A 448 -20.97 15.57 16.21
CA GLN A 448 -21.75 16.80 16.13
C GLN A 448 -22.85 16.71 15.08
N HIS A 449 -22.84 15.72 14.19
CA HIS A 449 -23.76 15.59 13.05
C HIS A 449 -23.86 16.83 12.20
N ARG A 450 -22.75 17.50 11.96
CA ARG A 450 -22.72 18.70 11.11
C ARG A 450 -23.15 18.38 9.69
N ASN A 451 -24.18 19.06 9.20
CA ASN A 451 -24.48 19.08 7.78
C ASN A 451 -23.53 20.08 7.10
N TRP A 452 -22.50 19.57 6.46
CA TRP A 452 -21.48 20.36 5.76
C TRP A 452 -21.89 20.76 4.34
N TRP A 453 -22.94 20.15 3.78
CA TRP A 453 -23.37 20.35 2.40
C TRP A 453 -23.62 21.79 2.00
N PRO A 454 -24.39 22.60 2.76
CA PRO A 454 -24.68 23.98 2.36
C PRO A 454 -23.42 24.83 2.20
N ASP A 455 -22.40 24.59 3.00
CA ASP A 455 -21.14 25.33 2.95
C ASP A 455 -20.35 24.99 1.68
N ALA A 456 -20.15 23.70 1.42
CA ALA A 456 -19.46 23.23 0.21
C ALA A 456 -20.21 23.63 -1.07
N TYR A 457 -21.52 23.54 -1.08
CA TYR A 457 -22.32 23.91 -2.25
C TYR A 457 -22.27 25.43 -2.55
N ARG A 458 -22.28 26.28 -1.54
CA ARG A 458 -22.09 27.73 -1.72
C ARG A 458 -20.72 28.06 -2.32
N GLU A 459 -19.64 27.37 -1.85
CA GLU A 459 -18.31 27.55 -2.42
C GLU A 459 -18.28 27.15 -3.90
N ALA A 460 -18.85 25.99 -4.22
CA ALA A 460 -18.95 25.54 -5.60
C ALA A 460 -19.74 26.50 -6.48
N CYS A 461 -20.86 27.04 -6.00
CA CYS A 461 -21.65 28.02 -6.74
C CYS A 461 -20.86 29.31 -7.01
N ARG A 462 -20.02 29.78 -6.07
CA ARG A 462 -19.10 30.89 -6.29
C ARG A 462 -18.11 30.59 -7.42
N HIS A 463 -17.53 29.41 -7.41
CA HIS A 463 -16.62 28.98 -8.47
C HIS A 463 -17.32 28.89 -9.84
N TRP A 464 -18.54 28.37 -9.88
CA TRP A 464 -19.33 28.27 -11.12
C TRP A 464 -19.93 29.61 -11.57
N GLY A 465 -19.93 30.66 -10.75
CA GLY A 465 -20.54 31.94 -11.05
C GLY A 465 -22.07 31.89 -11.09
N VAL A 466 -22.69 31.03 -10.30
CA VAL A 466 -24.15 30.82 -10.26
C VAL A 466 -24.71 31.10 -8.85
N THR A 467 -25.98 31.47 -8.80
CA THR A 467 -26.72 31.60 -7.53
C THR A 467 -27.08 30.21 -7.02
N PRO A 468 -26.85 29.91 -5.73
CA PRO A 468 -27.29 28.66 -5.16
C PRO A 468 -28.78 28.40 -5.31
N ASP A 469 -29.14 27.22 -5.80
CA ASP A 469 -30.53 26.75 -5.85
C ASP A 469 -31.00 26.44 -4.41
N PRO A 470 -32.12 27.05 -3.95
CA PRO A 470 -32.61 26.84 -2.58
C PRO A 470 -32.95 25.38 -2.26
N GLU A 471 -33.46 24.59 -3.21
CA GLU A 471 -33.81 23.18 -3.00
C GLU A 471 -32.54 22.34 -2.81
N VAL A 472 -31.54 22.53 -3.67
CA VAL A 472 -30.21 21.89 -3.56
C VAL A 472 -29.52 22.29 -2.26
N LEU A 473 -29.57 23.58 -1.91
CA LEU A 473 -28.94 24.14 -0.71
C LEU A 473 -29.52 23.54 0.58
N SER A 474 -30.83 23.25 0.59
CA SER A 474 -31.56 22.74 1.75
C SER A 474 -31.36 21.22 1.99
N TYR A 475 -30.60 20.51 1.15
CA TYR A 475 -30.40 19.08 1.29
C TYR A 475 -29.80 18.71 2.65
N SER A 476 -30.45 17.79 3.34
CA SER A 476 -30.08 17.40 4.71
C SER A 476 -30.32 15.91 5.02
N THR A 477 -30.54 15.09 3.99
CA THR A 477 -30.79 13.66 4.21
C THR A 477 -29.56 12.99 4.78
N THR A 478 -29.74 12.22 5.85
CA THR A 478 -28.70 11.48 6.55
C THR A 478 -28.77 9.98 6.23
N TYR A 479 -27.70 9.24 6.51
CA TYR A 479 -27.70 7.77 6.36
C TYR A 479 -28.73 7.09 7.27
N GLU A 480 -28.90 7.59 8.50
CA GLU A 480 -29.85 7.07 9.47
C GLU A 480 -31.31 7.13 9.00
N GLN A 481 -31.66 8.16 8.19
CA GLN A 481 -33.02 8.33 7.68
C GLN A 481 -33.39 7.35 6.55
N VAL A 482 -32.39 6.82 5.86
CA VAL A 482 -32.59 6.09 4.60
C VAL A 482 -32.46 4.58 4.75
N ARG A 483 -31.67 4.11 5.66
CA ARG A 483 -31.46 2.67 5.85
C ARG A 483 -32.66 2.01 6.54
N ALA A 484 -33.46 1.30 5.74
CA ALA A 484 -34.66 0.60 6.21
C ALA A 484 -34.34 -0.56 7.17
N ASP A 485 -33.19 -1.21 7.03
CA ASP A 485 -32.70 -2.28 7.91
C ASP A 485 -32.40 -1.78 9.33
N LEU A 486 -31.91 -0.56 9.49
CA LEU A 486 -31.74 0.05 10.82
C LEU A 486 -33.09 0.25 11.54
N LYS A 487 -34.19 0.42 10.81
CA LYS A 487 -35.54 0.55 11.38
C LYS A 487 -36.10 -0.78 11.84
N THR A 488 -35.79 -1.87 11.14
CA THR A 488 -36.30 -3.22 11.47
C THR A 488 -35.55 -3.83 12.66
N ILE A 489 -34.27 -3.59 12.78
CA ILE A 489 -33.44 -4.14 13.87
C ILE A 489 -33.70 -3.38 15.19
N SER A 490 -33.94 -2.06 15.16
CA SER A 490 -34.37 -1.29 16.34
C SER A 490 -35.79 -1.63 16.86
N ALA A 491 -36.59 -2.32 16.05
CA ALA A 491 -37.93 -2.78 16.45
C ALA A 491 -37.93 -4.20 17.07
N SER A 492 -36.82 -4.93 17.00
CA SER A 492 -36.64 -6.29 17.50
C SER A 492 -35.73 -6.43 18.73
N GLY A 493 -35.27 -5.29 19.30
CA GLY A 493 -34.40 -5.23 20.49
C GLY A 493 -35.11 -4.78 21.75
#